data_0869c373403d75dcc3b02f01d7a84052
#
_entry.id   0869c373403d75dcc3b02f01d7a84052
#
_cell.length_a   1.000
_cell.length_b   1.000
_cell.length_c   1.000
_cell.angle_alpha   90.00
_cell.angle_beta   90.00
_cell.angle_gamma   90.00
#
_symmetry.space_group_name_H-M   'P 1'
#
loop_
_entity.id
_entity.type
_entity.pdbx_description
1 polymer ?
#
loop_
_entity_poly.entity_id
_entity_poly.type
_entity_poly.pdbx_seq_one_letter_code
_entity_poly.pdbx_strand_id
1 'polypeptide(L)'
;MPQPSFMAPGALVRAAASAFVLAAASSAVLAQGTAYVSSEKDNALTMIDLATLAVKGTIPTCKRARHIQLTPERQIMVACTDSNQADLIDPASGKSVRRIALGDEPEAFDLSPDGKVIYVSNEDAGEASFIDTASGKKLRSVKVGAEPEGVKVSADGKTLYVTSEVASLVHVIDTATGKVVKNIKAGKRPRRMAITPDGKELWITNELGASVSIVSTATHEVIDTLKFEVKGARAEDITPVGIQMTSDGKRAFVGLGRANHVAFIDVASRKVGSLVLVGKRAWNVTLDKAQARLYVVNGLSDDVTVVDVAGAKAIKSVPVGRVPYGLVIVE
;
A
#
# COMPACT_ATOMS: atom_id res chain seq x y z
N MET A 1 -87.77 28.17 42.76
CA MET A 1 -87.31 27.44 41.58
C MET A 1 -86.06 28.12 41.04
N PRO A 2 -84.90 27.58 41.21
CA PRO A 2 -83.66 28.13 40.59
C PRO A 2 -83.37 27.48 39.25
N GLN A 3 -82.93 28.32 38.32
CA GLN A 3 -82.49 27.89 36.95
C GLN A 3 -81.09 27.28 36.98
N PRO A 4 -80.73 26.40 36.05
CA PRO A 4 -79.43 25.78 35.92
C PRO A 4 -78.46 26.68 35.10
N SER A 5 -77.30 26.82 35.61
CA SER A 5 -76.13 27.47 34.91
C SER A 5 -75.51 26.57 33.83
N PHE A 6 -75.34 27.14 32.66
CA PHE A 6 -74.59 26.51 31.55
C PHE A 6 -73.07 26.68 31.74
N MET A 7 -72.33 25.55 31.73
CA MET A 7 -70.88 25.51 31.62
C MET A 7 -70.51 25.56 30.17
N ALA A 8 -69.56 26.43 29.80
CA ALA A 8 -68.93 26.49 28.48
C ALA A 8 -67.79 25.46 28.35
N PRO A 9 -67.54 24.85 27.15
CA PRO A 9 -66.49 23.90 26.98
C PRO A 9 -65.13 24.57 26.76
N GLY A 10 -64.16 24.15 27.58
CA GLY A 10 -62.74 24.55 27.46
C GLY A 10 -62.09 24.14 26.18
N ALA A 11 -61.39 25.06 25.50
CA ALA A 11 -60.59 24.86 24.34
C ALA A 11 -59.26 24.13 24.69
N LEU A 12 -59.07 22.94 24.17
CA LEU A 12 -57.78 22.24 24.21
C LEU A 12 -56.80 22.86 23.20
N VAL A 13 -55.82 23.57 23.69
CA VAL A 13 -54.66 24.02 22.90
C VAL A 13 -53.72 22.82 22.72
N ARG A 14 -53.66 22.27 21.51
CA ARG A 14 -52.64 21.28 21.10
C ARG A 14 -51.36 22.05 20.79
N ALA A 15 -50.35 21.90 21.65
CA ALA A 15 -48.98 22.31 21.36
C ALA A 15 -48.33 21.34 20.38
N ALA A 16 -48.10 21.75 19.15
CA ALA A 16 -47.31 21.02 18.19
C ALA A 16 -45.81 21.22 18.49
N ALA A 17 -45.17 20.22 19.03
CA ALA A 17 -43.70 20.20 19.19
C ALA A 17 -43.06 19.91 17.85
N SER A 18 -42.51 20.92 17.16
CA SER A 18 -41.68 20.76 15.98
C SER A 18 -40.30 20.29 16.41
N ALA A 19 -40.02 19.01 16.22
CA ALA A 19 -38.68 18.47 16.37
C ALA A 19 -37.82 18.93 15.18
N PHE A 20 -36.94 19.90 15.42
CA PHE A 20 -35.85 20.22 14.47
C PHE A 20 -34.81 19.11 14.53
N VAL A 21 -34.77 18.26 13.50
CA VAL A 21 -33.67 17.35 13.27
C VAL A 21 -32.51 18.19 12.71
N LEU A 22 -31.55 18.53 13.55
CA LEU A 22 -30.24 19.04 13.08
C LEU A 22 -29.53 17.88 12.37
N ALA A 23 -29.58 17.90 11.05
CA ALA A 23 -28.66 17.11 10.25
C ALA A 23 -27.24 17.68 10.45
N ALA A 24 -26.45 17.03 11.28
CA ALA A 24 -25.02 17.29 11.36
C ALA A 24 -24.40 16.92 10.00
N ALA A 25 -24.20 17.90 9.15
CA ALA A 25 -23.37 17.75 7.97
C ALA A 25 -21.94 17.51 8.48
N SER A 26 -21.51 16.25 8.50
CA SER A 26 -20.10 15.91 8.63
C SER A 26 -19.38 16.55 7.45
N SER A 27 -18.76 17.71 7.68
CA SER A 27 -17.78 18.27 6.77
C SER A 27 -16.66 17.25 6.67
N ALA A 28 -16.63 16.49 5.59
CA ALA A 28 -15.48 15.64 5.27
C ALA A 28 -14.28 16.58 5.22
N VAL A 29 -13.39 16.46 6.20
CA VAL A 29 -12.10 17.14 6.15
C VAL A 29 -11.39 16.55 4.92
N LEU A 30 -11.31 17.36 3.86
CA LEU A 30 -10.60 16.97 2.65
C LEU A 30 -9.14 16.73 3.04
N ALA A 31 -8.61 15.56 2.68
CA ALA A 31 -7.20 15.25 2.88
C ALA A 31 -6.35 16.37 2.25
N GLN A 32 -5.46 16.94 3.05
CA GLN A 32 -4.50 17.94 2.55
C GLN A 32 -3.17 17.23 2.28
N GLY A 33 -2.49 17.65 1.24
CA GLY A 33 -1.20 17.07 0.89
C GLY A 33 -1.06 16.72 -0.59
N THR A 34 -0.04 15.95 -0.89
CA THR A 34 0.29 15.55 -2.26
C THR A 34 0.64 14.07 -2.31
N ALA A 35 0.03 13.34 -3.24
CA ALA A 35 0.47 12.01 -3.61
C ALA A 35 1.50 12.10 -4.74
N TYR A 36 2.56 11.32 -4.64
CA TYR A 36 3.63 11.20 -5.63
C TYR A 36 3.62 9.79 -6.19
N VAL A 37 3.44 9.68 -7.51
CA VAL A 37 3.28 8.41 -8.23
C VAL A 37 4.48 8.20 -9.13
N SER A 38 5.25 7.13 -8.91
CA SER A 38 6.37 6.77 -9.79
C SER A 38 5.88 6.17 -11.09
N SER A 39 6.53 6.53 -12.22
CA SER A 39 6.18 6.08 -13.56
C SER A 39 7.41 5.54 -14.27
N GLU A 40 7.39 4.24 -14.57
CA GLU A 40 8.55 3.53 -15.12
C GLU A 40 8.98 4.08 -16.50
N LYS A 41 8.02 4.38 -17.37
CA LYS A 41 8.31 4.78 -18.75
C LYS A 41 8.57 6.26 -18.91
N ASP A 42 8.17 7.09 -17.93
CA ASP A 42 8.38 8.52 -18.01
C ASP A 42 9.55 9.02 -17.16
N ASN A 43 10.15 8.14 -16.34
CA ASN A 43 11.28 8.48 -15.47
C ASN A 43 10.95 9.69 -14.58
N ALA A 44 9.75 9.71 -14.04
CA ALA A 44 9.21 10.86 -13.33
C ALA A 44 8.25 10.44 -12.21
N LEU A 45 8.03 11.36 -11.29
CA LEU A 45 6.95 11.29 -10.32
C LEU A 45 5.83 12.23 -10.74
N THR A 46 4.59 11.73 -10.85
CA THR A 46 3.40 12.57 -11.03
C THR A 46 2.89 13.00 -9.67
N MET A 47 2.62 14.29 -9.50
CA MET A 47 2.07 14.88 -8.27
C MET A 47 0.55 15.03 -8.38
N ILE A 48 -0.19 14.49 -7.41
CA ILE A 48 -1.64 14.62 -7.31
C ILE A 48 -1.98 15.39 -6.03
N ASP A 49 -2.76 16.45 -6.14
CA ASP A 49 -3.34 17.17 -5.02
C ASP A 49 -4.43 16.33 -4.34
N LEU A 50 -4.32 16.08 -3.03
CA LEU A 50 -5.24 15.20 -2.33
C LEU A 50 -6.64 15.81 -2.12
N ALA A 51 -6.75 17.13 -2.07
CA ALA A 51 -8.03 17.81 -1.87
C ALA A 51 -8.88 17.81 -3.14
N THR A 52 -8.24 18.12 -4.28
CA THR A 52 -8.92 18.28 -5.57
C THR A 52 -8.86 17.04 -6.45
N LEU A 53 -7.95 16.12 -6.14
CA LEU A 53 -7.60 14.97 -6.98
C LEU A 53 -7.23 15.38 -8.41
N ALA A 54 -6.51 16.50 -8.54
CA ALA A 54 -5.97 17.00 -9.79
C ALA A 54 -4.46 16.81 -9.84
N VAL A 55 -3.93 16.58 -11.04
CA VAL A 55 -2.48 16.56 -11.26
C VAL A 55 -1.92 17.97 -11.12
N LYS A 56 -0.92 18.15 -10.27
CA LYS A 56 -0.23 19.44 -10.02
C LYS A 56 0.99 19.63 -10.92
N GLY A 57 1.57 18.55 -11.42
CA GLY A 57 2.78 18.54 -12.21
C GLY A 57 3.56 17.25 -12.09
N THR A 58 4.79 17.26 -12.59
CA THR A 58 5.71 16.12 -12.56
C THR A 58 7.09 16.53 -12.06
N ILE A 59 7.79 15.60 -11.41
CA ILE A 59 9.18 15.74 -10.98
C ILE A 59 10.00 14.71 -11.77
N PRO A 60 10.99 15.12 -12.56
CA PRO A 60 11.88 14.17 -13.23
C PRO A 60 12.76 13.46 -12.20
N THR A 61 13.02 12.17 -12.42
CA THR A 61 13.89 11.36 -11.59
C THR A 61 14.81 10.48 -12.44
N CYS A 62 15.38 9.43 -11.89
CA CYS A 62 16.26 8.53 -12.60
C CYS A 62 15.47 7.47 -13.43
N LYS A 63 16.17 6.67 -14.25
CA LYS A 63 15.53 5.78 -15.23
C LYS A 63 14.80 4.61 -14.59
N ARG A 64 13.60 4.32 -15.09
CA ARG A 64 12.70 3.26 -14.65
C ARG A 64 12.37 3.40 -13.15
N ALA A 65 11.68 4.51 -12.82
CA ALA A 65 11.23 4.81 -11.45
C ALA A 65 10.17 3.79 -11.01
N ARG A 66 10.47 2.98 -9.99
CA ARG A 66 9.61 1.89 -9.49
C ARG A 66 9.22 2.08 -8.04
N HIS A 67 9.79 1.27 -7.14
CA HIS A 67 9.43 1.30 -5.72
C HIS A 67 9.73 2.67 -5.12
N ILE A 68 8.78 3.17 -4.32
CA ILE A 68 8.81 4.50 -3.72
C ILE A 68 8.38 4.42 -2.26
N GLN A 69 9.10 5.11 -1.37
CA GLN A 69 8.81 5.15 0.06
C GLN A 69 9.25 6.49 0.65
N LEU A 70 8.63 6.92 1.75
CA LEU A 70 9.12 8.05 2.54
C LEU A 70 10.22 7.60 3.49
N THR A 71 11.28 8.41 3.59
CA THR A 71 12.28 8.25 4.64
C THR A 71 11.74 8.77 5.98
N PRO A 72 12.38 8.44 7.12
CA PRO A 72 12.03 9.04 8.41
C PRO A 72 12.06 10.57 8.39
N GLU A 73 12.96 11.18 7.60
CA GLU A 73 13.07 12.63 7.40
C GLU A 73 12.03 13.18 6.42
N ARG A 74 11.08 12.33 5.98
CA ARG A 74 10.01 12.67 5.05
C ARG A 74 10.47 13.06 3.64
N GLN A 75 11.67 12.66 3.24
CA GLN A 75 12.09 12.71 1.85
C GLN A 75 11.46 11.57 1.08
N ILE A 76 11.25 11.77 -0.20
CA ILE A 76 10.79 10.72 -1.10
C ILE A 76 12.00 9.96 -1.60
N MET A 77 12.09 8.66 -1.29
CA MET A 77 13.09 7.77 -1.89
C MET A 77 12.41 6.94 -2.98
N VAL A 78 12.95 6.97 -4.19
CA VAL A 78 12.46 6.18 -5.32
C VAL A 78 13.59 5.32 -5.89
N ALA A 79 13.37 4.01 -6.01
CA ALA A 79 14.29 3.11 -6.69
C ALA A 79 14.14 3.24 -8.20
N CYS A 80 15.25 3.39 -8.89
CA CYS A 80 15.33 3.52 -10.33
C CYS A 80 16.13 2.35 -10.88
N THR A 81 15.42 1.33 -11.35
CA THR A 81 15.96 0.03 -11.70
C THR A 81 17.03 0.12 -12.80
N ASP A 82 16.75 0.82 -13.91
CA ASP A 82 17.72 0.97 -15.02
C ASP A 82 18.89 1.93 -14.71
N SER A 83 18.86 2.59 -13.57
CA SER A 83 19.95 3.45 -13.09
C SER A 83 20.72 2.85 -11.92
N ASN A 84 20.32 1.69 -11.41
CA ASN A 84 20.94 0.99 -10.28
C ASN A 84 21.07 1.85 -9.01
N GLN A 85 20.11 2.76 -8.78
CA GLN A 85 20.20 3.72 -7.69
C GLN A 85 18.83 4.11 -7.13
N ALA A 86 18.82 4.65 -5.93
CA ALA A 86 17.71 5.44 -5.42
C ALA A 86 17.96 6.92 -5.68
N ASP A 87 16.89 7.66 -5.95
CA ASP A 87 16.86 9.11 -5.96
C ASP A 87 16.10 9.60 -4.71
N LEU A 88 16.73 10.43 -3.88
CA LEU A 88 16.11 11.08 -2.74
C LEU A 88 15.66 12.48 -3.19
N ILE A 89 14.37 12.73 -3.05
CA ILE A 89 13.73 13.96 -3.51
C ILE A 89 13.13 14.66 -2.30
N ASP A 90 13.44 15.96 -2.16
CA ASP A 90 12.77 16.82 -1.20
C ASP A 90 11.38 17.18 -1.73
N PRO A 91 10.28 16.77 -1.07
CA PRO A 91 8.92 17.03 -1.55
C PRO A 91 8.54 18.52 -1.57
N ALA A 92 9.19 19.36 -0.76
CA ALA A 92 8.90 20.78 -0.70
C ALA A 92 9.42 21.53 -1.93
N SER A 93 10.64 21.20 -2.38
CA SER A 93 11.27 21.83 -3.55
C SER A 93 11.05 21.05 -4.86
N GLY A 94 10.67 19.78 -4.77
CA GLY A 94 10.59 18.86 -5.91
C GLY A 94 11.95 18.54 -6.52
N LYS A 95 13.05 18.73 -5.78
CA LYS A 95 14.42 18.51 -6.29
C LYS A 95 15.04 17.25 -5.74
N SER A 96 15.80 16.56 -6.58
CA SER A 96 16.72 15.52 -6.14
C SER A 96 17.78 16.13 -5.23
N VAL A 97 17.89 15.63 -4.01
CA VAL A 97 18.88 16.08 -3.03
C VAL A 97 20.07 15.15 -2.95
N ARG A 98 19.85 13.87 -3.32
CA ARG A 98 20.91 12.87 -3.26
C ARG A 98 20.52 11.61 -4.06
N ARG A 99 21.54 10.93 -4.58
CA ARG A 99 21.40 9.60 -5.19
C ARG A 99 22.28 8.60 -4.45
N ILE A 100 21.76 7.38 -4.27
CA ILE A 100 22.42 6.28 -3.55
C ILE A 100 22.45 5.08 -4.47
N ALA A 101 23.63 4.49 -4.68
CA ALA A 101 23.75 3.23 -5.43
C ALA A 101 23.03 2.09 -4.68
N LEU A 102 22.15 1.36 -5.35
CA LEU A 102 21.39 0.25 -4.78
C LEU A 102 21.86 -1.13 -5.23
N GLY A 103 22.85 -1.21 -6.11
CA GLY A 103 23.28 -2.45 -6.76
C GLY A 103 22.47 -2.73 -8.03
N ASP A 104 22.76 -3.86 -8.68
CA ASP A 104 22.21 -4.18 -9.98
C ASP A 104 20.73 -4.53 -9.90
N GLU A 105 19.94 -3.97 -10.79
CA GLU A 105 18.49 -4.15 -10.95
C GLU A 105 17.71 -4.15 -9.61
N PRO A 106 17.67 -2.99 -8.90
CA PRO A 106 16.91 -2.88 -7.65
C PRO A 106 15.40 -2.87 -7.93
N GLU A 107 14.67 -3.86 -7.40
CA GLU A 107 13.23 -3.98 -7.59
C GLU A 107 12.43 -3.29 -6.48
N ALA A 108 12.79 -3.58 -5.24
CA ALA A 108 12.18 -2.95 -4.07
C ALA A 108 13.21 -2.73 -2.98
N PHE A 109 12.86 -1.85 -2.06
CA PHE A 109 13.62 -1.63 -0.83
C PHE A 109 12.68 -1.43 0.36
N ASP A 110 13.22 -1.62 1.56
CA ASP A 110 12.62 -1.16 2.81
C ASP A 110 13.71 -0.53 3.68
N LEU A 111 13.32 0.33 4.60
CA LEU A 111 14.25 1.02 5.49
C LEU A 111 14.25 0.37 6.87
N SER A 112 15.42 0.28 7.50
CA SER A 112 15.45 -0.05 8.94
C SER A 112 14.60 0.96 9.72
N PRO A 113 14.03 0.58 10.88
CA PRO A 113 13.18 1.49 11.65
C PRO A 113 13.83 2.82 12.04
N ASP A 114 15.15 2.84 12.17
CA ASP A 114 15.94 4.05 12.44
C ASP A 114 16.41 4.76 11.15
N GLY A 115 16.04 4.27 9.98
CA GLY A 115 16.39 4.84 8.67
C GLY A 115 17.86 4.70 8.26
N LYS A 116 18.68 4.01 9.05
CA LYS A 116 20.14 3.96 8.78
C LYS A 116 20.56 2.92 7.76
N VAL A 117 19.72 1.93 7.49
CA VAL A 117 20.01 0.85 6.52
C VAL A 117 18.88 0.77 5.51
N ILE A 118 19.25 0.72 4.23
CA ILE A 118 18.37 0.41 3.13
C ILE A 118 18.56 -1.09 2.83
N TYR A 119 17.47 -1.85 2.87
CA TYR A 119 17.42 -3.24 2.45
C TYR A 119 16.85 -3.30 1.03
N VAL A 120 17.56 -3.89 0.08
CA VAL A 120 17.21 -3.88 -1.34
C VAL A 120 17.17 -5.29 -1.90
N SER A 121 16.15 -5.61 -2.68
CA SER A 121 16.14 -6.77 -3.55
C SER A 121 16.83 -6.44 -4.88
N ASN A 122 17.86 -7.19 -5.23
CA ASN A 122 18.61 -7.05 -6.48
C ASN A 122 18.32 -8.27 -7.36
N GLU A 123 17.49 -8.07 -8.41
CA GLU A 123 16.90 -9.16 -9.18
C GLU A 123 17.98 -9.96 -9.93
N ASP A 124 18.79 -9.30 -10.76
CA ASP A 124 19.85 -9.93 -11.53
C ASP A 124 20.90 -10.64 -10.66
N ALA A 125 21.24 -10.03 -9.53
CA ALA A 125 22.23 -10.61 -8.63
C ALA A 125 21.68 -11.76 -7.77
N GLY A 126 20.37 -11.95 -7.67
CA GLY A 126 19.75 -12.94 -6.79
C GLY A 126 20.13 -12.73 -5.33
N GLU A 127 20.16 -11.48 -4.88
CA GLU A 127 20.60 -11.13 -3.52
C GLU A 127 19.76 -10.04 -2.88
N ALA A 128 19.82 -9.97 -1.56
CA ALA A 128 19.37 -8.83 -0.77
C ALA A 128 20.58 -8.04 -0.30
N SER A 129 20.68 -6.76 -0.70
CA SER A 129 21.74 -5.85 -0.29
C SER A 129 21.35 -5.04 0.92
N PHE A 130 22.31 -4.81 1.82
CA PHE A 130 22.23 -3.96 2.98
C PHE A 130 23.12 -2.74 2.72
N ILE A 131 22.56 -1.55 2.67
CA ILE A 131 23.26 -0.32 2.29
C ILE A 131 23.14 0.70 3.42
N ASP A 132 24.25 1.25 3.86
CA ASP A 132 24.26 2.35 4.82
C ASP A 132 23.68 3.62 4.19
N THR A 133 22.60 4.11 4.75
CA THR A 133 21.86 5.24 4.19
C THR A 133 22.71 6.50 4.16
N ALA A 134 23.56 6.74 5.17
CA ALA A 134 24.36 7.94 5.29
C ALA A 134 25.52 7.97 4.30
N SER A 135 26.29 6.89 4.18
CA SER A 135 27.45 6.83 3.28
C SER A 135 27.13 6.30 1.87
N GLY A 136 26.02 5.59 1.70
CA GLY A 136 25.68 4.88 0.47
C GLY A 136 26.55 3.63 0.24
N LYS A 137 27.31 3.19 1.24
CA LYS A 137 28.17 2.00 1.12
C LYS A 137 27.35 0.72 1.32
N LYS A 138 27.58 -0.28 0.45
CA LYS A 138 27.08 -1.63 0.67
C LYS A 138 27.79 -2.24 1.89
N LEU A 139 27.02 -2.54 2.95
CA LEU A 139 27.50 -3.16 4.17
C LEU A 139 27.70 -4.66 3.99
N ARG A 140 26.73 -5.28 3.30
CA ARG A 140 26.73 -6.71 2.98
C ARG A 140 25.73 -7.03 1.87
N SER A 141 25.79 -8.23 1.35
CA SER A 141 24.70 -8.84 0.58
C SER A 141 24.46 -10.28 1.07
N VAL A 142 23.24 -10.76 0.85
CA VAL A 142 22.77 -12.08 1.26
C VAL A 142 22.19 -12.75 0.03
N LYS A 143 22.72 -13.90 -0.36
CA LYS A 143 22.14 -14.69 -1.45
C LYS A 143 20.75 -15.19 -1.03
N VAL A 144 19.79 -14.92 -1.88
CA VAL A 144 18.40 -15.36 -1.79
C VAL A 144 18.06 -16.14 -3.08
N GLY A 145 16.87 -16.50 -3.33
CA GLY A 145 16.53 -17.22 -4.56
C GLY A 145 16.59 -16.33 -5.81
N ALA A 146 16.33 -16.91 -6.98
CA ALA A 146 16.23 -16.16 -8.22
C ALA A 146 14.99 -15.23 -8.22
N GLU A 147 15.13 -14.08 -8.89
CA GLU A 147 14.14 -13.03 -8.98
C GLU A 147 13.62 -12.58 -7.58
N PRO A 148 14.52 -12.04 -6.71
CA PRO A 148 14.07 -11.42 -5.48
C PRO A 148 13.33 -10.12 -5.77
N GLU A 149 12.11 -9.98 -5.20
CA GLU A 149 11.21 -8.88 -5.56
C GLU A 149 10.81 -8.04 -4.35
N GLY A 150 10.07 -8.62 -3.41
CA GLY A 150 9.58 -7.92 -2.24
C GLY A 150 10.57 -7.94 -1.09
N VAL A 151 10.69 -6.81 -0.41
CA VAL A 151 11.50 -6.65 0.81
C VAL A 151 10.62 -6.10 1.91
N LYS A 152 10.69 -6.66 3.13
CA LYS A 152 9.98 -6.14 4.30
C LYS A 152 10.76 -6.40 5.58
N VAL A 153 11.07 -5.34 6.32
CA VAL A 153 11.71 -5.45 7.64
C VAL A 153 10.65 -5.46 8.76
N SER A 154 10.91 -6.23 9.83
CA SER A 154 10.09 -6.21 11.05
C SER A 154 10.19 -4.87 11.78
N ALA A 155 9.15 -4.52 12.56
CA ALA A 155 9.09 -3.26 13.28
C ALA A 155 10.24 -3.07 14.31
N ASP A 156 10.79 -4.15 14.83
CA ASP A 156 11.96 -4.12 15.72
C ASP A 156 13.30 -4.11 14.97
N GLY A 157 13.27 -4.15 13.65
CA GLY A 157 14.45 -4.13 12.78
C GLY A 157 15.28 -5.40 12.75
N LYS A 158 14.88 -6.48 13.44
CA LYS A 158 15.71 -7.68 13.60
C LYS A 158 15.55 -8.71 12.50
N THR A 159 14.42 -8.71 11.84
CA THR A 159 14.09 -9.70 10.81
C THR A 159 13.80 -9.01 9.48
N LEU A 160 14.45 -9.47 8.43
CA LEU A 160 14.18 -9.05 7.05
C LEU A 160 13.55 -10.21 6.30
N TYR A 161 12.44 -9.94 5.63
CA TYR A 161 11.76 -10.87 4.74
C TYR A 161 12.02 -10.45 3.29
N VAL A 162 12.43 -11.42 2.46
CA VAL A 162 12.69 -11.20 1.02
C VAL A 162 12.00 -12.28 0.22
N THR A 163 11.12 -11.89 -0.70
CA THR A 163 10.46 -12.84 -1.60
C THR A 163 11.38 -13.24 -2.74
N SER A 164 11.31 -14.50 -3.16
CA SER A 164 11.94 -15.03 -4.38
C SER A 164 10.85 -15.63 -5.26
N GLU A 165 10.61 -15.02 -6.42
CA GLU A 165 9.48 -15.32 -7.27
C GLU A 165 9.57 -16.73 -7.86
N VAL A 166 10.70 -17.04 -8.49
CA VAL A 166 10.91 -18.34 -9.15
C VAL A 166 10.89 -19.50 -8.16
N ALA A 167 11.54 -19.32 -7.00
CA ALA A 167 11.59 -20.35 -5.97
C ALA A 167 10.27 -20.50 -5.19
N SER A 168 9.35 -19.54 -5.29
CA SER A 168 8.11 -19.47 -4.49
C SER A 168 8.41 -19.52 -2.98
N LEU A 169 9.46 -18.81 -2.57
CA LEU A 169 9.97 -18.76 -1.20
C LEU A 169 9.92 -17.32 -0.66
N VAL A 170 9.88 -17.23 0.66
CA VAL A 170 10.27 -16.01 1.40
C VAL A 170 11.43 -16.36 2.30
N HIS A 171 12.55 -15.68 2.10
CA HIS A 171 13.75 -15.83 2.91
C HIS A 171 13.61 -14.98 4.17
N VAL A 172 13.82 -15.58 5.34
CA VAL A 172 13.84 -14.92 6.63
C VAL A 172 15.31 -14.70 7.01
N ILE A 173 15.71 -13.46 7.11
CA ILE A 173 17.10 -13.06 7.32
C ILE A 173 17.22 -12.35 8.66
N ASP A 174 18.12 -12.80 9.52
CA ASP A 174 18.54 -12.06 10.70
C ASP A 174 19.36 -10.84 10.29
N THR A 175 18.91 -9.64 10.60
CA THR A 175 19.52 -8.40 10.12
C THR A 175 20.90 -8.13 10.71
N ALA A 176 21.15 -8.59 11.94
CA ALA A 176 22.42 -8.37 12.63
C ALA A 176 23.54 -9.23 12.02
N THR A 177 23.24 -10.50 11.72
CA THR A 177 24.22 -11.44 11.19
C THR A 177 24.23 -11.54 9.66
N GLY A 178 23.11 -11.18 9.00
CA GLY A 178 22.90 -11.38 7.56
C GLY A 178 22.70 -12.85 7.18
N LYS A 179 22.34 -13.71 8.12
CA LYS A 179 22.12 -15.15 7.85
C LYS A 179 20.65 -15.40 7.51
N VAL A 180 20.40 -16.20 6.49
CA VAL A 180 19.08 -16.79 6.24
C VAL A 180 18.82 -17.82 7.34
N VAL A 181 17.83 -17.55 8.21
CA VAL A 181 17.48 -18.41 9.35
C VAL A 181 16.34 -19.36 9.01
N LYS A 182 15.51 -19.02 8.03
CA LYS A 182 14.38 -19.84 7.58
C LYS A 182 14.04 -19.51 6.12
N ASN A 183 13.52 -20.51 5.42
CA ASN A 183 12.86 -20.33 4.13
C ASN A 183 11.39 -20.73 4.28
N ILE A 184 10.48 -19.81 4.02
CA ILE A 184 9.05 -20.03 4.08
C ILE A 184 8.59 -20.41 2.68
N LYS A 185 7.95 -21.56 2.52
CA LYS A 185 7.30 -21.94 1.28
C LYS A 185 5.97 -21.21 1.18
N ALA A 186 5.95 -20.10 0.43
CA ALA A 186 4.76 -19.31 0.16
C ALA A 186 3.95 -19.91 -1.03
N GLY A 187 2.92 -19.18 -1.46
CA GLY A 187 2.22 -19.52 -2.70
C GLY A 187 3.06 -19.18 -3.94
N LYS A 188 2.50 -19.46 -5.13
CA LYS A 188 3.22 -19.32 -6.39
C LYS A 188 3.50 -17.84 -6.73
N ARG A 189 4.76 -17.49 -6.98
CA ARG A 189 5.28 -16.15 -7.31
C ARG A 189 4.96 -15.13 -6.22
N PRO A 190 5.57 -15.21 -5.02
CA PRO A 190 5.34 -14.25 -3.95
C PRO A 190 5.92 -12.89 -4.31
N ARG A 191 5.13 -11.82 -4.06
CA ARG A 191 5.46 -10.44 -4.48
C ARG A 191 5.67 -9.51 -3.29
N ARG A 192 4.62 -8.91 -2.79
CA ARG A 192 4.65 -7.91 -1.72
C ARG A 192 4.20 -8.48 -0.39
N MET A 193 4.56 -7.78 0.67
CA MET A 193 4.30 -8.24 2.03
C MET A 193 3.80 -7.09 2.90
N ALA A 194 2.94 -7.44 3.85
CA ALA A 194 2.54 -6.56 4.95
C ALA A 194 2.63 -7.33 6.27
N ILE A 195 3.12 -6.67 7.31
CA ILE A 195 3.12 -7.19 8.67
C ILE A 195 1.95 -6.56 9.41
N THR A 196 1.18 -7.35 10.16
CA THR A 196 0.11 -6.82 11.01
C THR A 196 0.68 -5.82 12.02
N PRO A 197 -0.07 -4.78 12.43
CA PRO A 197 0.42 -3.76 13.35
C PRO A 197 0.88 -4.31 14.71
N ASP A 198 0.33 -5.45 15.15
CA ASP A 198 0.76 -6.17 16.36
C ASP A 198 2.02 -7.03 16.14
N GLY A 199 2.53 -7.07 14.92
CA GLY A 199 3.74 -7.78 14.51
C GLY A 199 3.61 -9.31 14.45
N LYS A 200 2.41 -9.90 14.63
CA LYS A 200 2.26 -11.35 14.76
C LYS A 200 2.11 -12.10 13.45
N GLU A 201 1.63 -11.45 12.41
CA GLU A 201 1.43 -12.09 11.12
C GLU A 201 2.13 -11.34 9.99
N LEU A 202 2.71 -12.08 9.07
CA LEU A 202 3.22 -11.61 7.79
C LEU A 202 2.28 -12.12 6.69
N TRP A 203 1.68 -11.21 5.94
CA TRP A 203 0.80 -11.48 4.83
C TRP A 203 1.57 -11.29 3.52
N ILE A 204 1.57 -12.31 2.66
CA ILE A 204 2.38 -12.39 1.44
C ILE A 204 1.45 -12.57 0.24
N THR A 205 1.46 -11.65 -0.70
CA THR A 205 0.71 -11.79 -1.96
C THR A 205 1.41 -12.78 -2.88
N ASN A 206 0.64 -13.70 -3.46
CA ASN A 206 1.14 -14.72 -4.39
C ASN A 206 0.54 -14.46 -5.77
N GLU A 207 1.32 -13.80 -6.64
CA GLU A 207 0.83 -13.28 -7.93
C GLU A 207 0.21 -14.36 -8.81
N LEU A 208 0.88 -15.49 -8.99
CA LEU A 208 0.39 -16.60 -9.81
C LEU A 208 -0.37 -17.67 -8.99
N GLY A 209 -0.57 -17.40 -7.69
CA GLY A 209 -1.32 -18.26 -6.79
C GLY A 209 -2.75 -17.79 -6.55
N ALA A 210 -3.14 -16.62 -7.07
CA ALA A 210 -4.43 -15.95 -6.79
C ALA A 210 -4.76 -15.92 -5.28
N SER A 211 -3.75 -15.67 -4.43
CA SER A 211 -3.89 -15.85 -2.98
C SER A 211 -2.98 -14.92 -2.17
N VAL A 212 -3.22 -14.90 -0.87
CA VAL A 212 -2.32 -14.37 0.15
C VAL A 212 -1.97 -15.50 1.11
N SER A 213 -0.69 -15.76 1.31
CA SER A 213 -0.21 -16.63 2.39
C SER A 213 -0.11 -15.83 3.68
N ILE A 214 -0.63 -16.36 4.78
CA ILE A 214 -0.57 -15.76 6.11
C ILE A 214 0.40 -16.59 6.95
N VAL A 215 1.42 -15.94 7.47
CA VAL A 215 2.55 -16.56 8.17
C VAL A 215 2.62 -16.04 9.59
N SER A 216 2.81 -16.92 10.56
CA SER A 216 3.16 -16.53 11.92
C SER A 216 4.60 -15.99 11.96
N THR A 217 4.79 -14.76 12.42
CA THR A 217 6.15 -14.17 12.55
C THR A 217 6.98 -14.83 13.67
N ALA A 218 6.33 -15.47 14.62
CA ALA A 218 7.01 -16.17 15.71
C ALA A 218 7.61 -17.52 15.29
N THR A 219 6.93 -18.25 14.40
CA THR A 219 7.35 -19.59 13.96
C THR A 219 7.87 -19.62 12.52
N HIS A 220 7.58 -18.56 11.77
CA HIS A 220 7.82 -18.48 10.31
C HIS A 220 7.16 -19.64 9.52
N GLU A 221 5.99 -20.09 9.99
CA GLU A 221 5.20 -21.11 9.32
C GLU A 221 3.93 -20.48 8.73
N VAL A 222 3.50 -20.98 7.55
CA VAL A 222 2.22 -20.60 6.97
C VAL A 222 1.10 -21.16 7.83
N ILE A 223 0.28 -20.27 8.38
CA ILE A 223 -0.84 -20.64 9.26
C ILE A 223 -2.19 -20.62 8.54
N ASP A 224 -2.25 -19.92 7.38
CA ASP A 224 -3.46 -19.87 6.56
C ASP A 224 -3.15 -19.39 5.14
N THR A 225 -4.12 -19.57 4.22
CA THR A 225 -4.04 -19.07 2.84
C THR A 225 -5.41 -18.55 2.41
N LEU A 226 -5.50 -17.25 2.20
CA LEU A 226 -6.68 -16.58 1.64
C LEU A 226 -6.62 -16.67 0.10
N LYS A 227 -7.65 -17.23 -0.53
CA LYS A 227 -7.81 -17.28 -1.98
C LYS A 227 -8.76 -16.19 -2.47
N PHE A 228 -8.51 -15.68 -3.67
CA PHE A 228 -9.37 -14.71 -4.30
C PHE A 228 -10.17 -15.32 -5.43
N GLU A 229 -11.42 -14.90 -5.51
CA GLU A 229 -12.32 -15.18 -6.62
C GLU A 229 -12.95 -13.86 -7.08
N VAL A 230 -12.93 -13.59 -8.38
CA VAL A 230 -13.54 -12.39 -8.98
C VAL A 230 -14.52 -12.87 -10.05
N LYS A 231 -15.79 -12.51 -9.89
CA LYS A 231 -16.83 -12.91 -10.85
C LYS A 231 -16.51 -12.40 -12.26
N GLY A 232 -16.40 -13.31 -13.21
CA GLY A 232 -16.11 -12.99 -14.61
C GLY A 232 -14.62 -12.90 -14.95
N ALA A 233 -13.71 -12.98 -13.97
CA ALA A 233 -12.28 -13.10 -14.22
C ALA A 233 -11.86 -14.58 -14.22
N ARG A 234 -10.84 -14.90 -15.03
CA ARG A 234 -10.21 -16.22 -14.98
C ARG A 234 -9.24 -16.27 -13.79
N ALA A 235 -9.02 -17.45 -13.22
CA ALA A 235 -8.11 -17.61 -12.07
C ALA A 235 -6.69 -17.10 -12.36
N GLU A 236 -6.18 -17.28 -13.58
CA GLU A 236 -4.87 -16.81 -14.01
C GLU A 236 -4.75 -15.28 -14.20
N ASP A 237 -5.89 -14.58 -14.25
CA ASP A 237 -5.93 -13.11 -14.30
C ASP A 237 -6.02 -12.48 -12.91
N ILE A 238 -6.31 -13.29 -11.88
CA ILE A 238 -6.28 -12.81 -10.49
C ILE A 238 -4.83 -12.88 -10.01
N THR A 239 -4.15 -11.73 -10.12
CA THR A 239 -2.71 -11.63 -9.87
C THR A 239 -2.43 -10.65 -8.70
N PRO A 240 -2.54 -11.11 -7.43
CA PRO A 240 -2.34 -10.25 -6.26
C PRO A 240 -0.90 -9.71 -6.19
N VAL A 241 -0.73 -8.38 -6.01
CA VAL A 241 0.57 -7.74 -5.89
C VAL A 241 0.65 -6.83 -4.67
N GLY A 242 0.19 -5.58 -4.78
CA GLY A 242 0.25 -4.62 -3.69
C GLY A 242 -0.66 -5.00 -2.53
N ILE A 243 -0.18 -4.83 -1.31
CA ILE A 243 -0.94 -5.08 -0.08
C ILE A 243 -0.66 -3.99 0.94
N GLN A 244 -1.70 -3.50 1.60
CA GLN A 244 -1.59 -2.60 2.74
C GLN A 244 -2.67 -2.91 3.78
N MET A 245 -2.36 -2.65 5.06
CA MET A 245 -3.27 -2.80 6.18
C MET A 245 -3.61 -1.46 6.81
N THR A 246 -4.77 -1.36 7.46
CA THR A 246 -5.08 -0.23 8.33
C THR A 246 -4.21 -0.27 9.59
N SER A 247 -3.95 0.90 10.19
CA SER A 247 -3.12 1.04 11.39
C SER A 247 -3.70 0.35 12.62
N ASP A 248 -5.03 0.12 12.65
CA ASP A 248 -5.70 -0.67 13.68
C ASP A 248 -5.67 -2.19 13.42
N GLY A 249 -5.10 -2.62 12.30
CA GLY A 249 -4.98 -4.03 11.91
C GLY A 249 -6.28 -4.72 11.54
N LYS A 250 -7.39 -3.99 11.40
CA LYS A 250 -8.69 -4.63 11.15
C LYS A 250 -8.95 -4.92 9.68
N ARG A 251 -8.40 -4.14 8.78
CA ARG A 251 -8.60 -4.30 7.33
C ARG A 251 -7.30 -4.40 6.57
N ALA A 252 -7.31 -5.23 5.54
CA ALA A 252 -6.26 -5.29 4.53
C ALA A 252 -6.84 -5.00 3.15
N PHE A 253 -6.01 -4.44 2.27
CA PHE A 253 -6.34 -4.12 0.90
C PHE A 253 -5.31 -4.78 -0.02
N VAL A 254 -5.79 -5.49 -1.04
CA VAL A 254 -4.91 -6.20 -1.99
C VAL A 254 -5.31 -5.85 -3.41
N GLY A 255 -4.36 -5.34 -4.19
CA GLY A 255 -4.53 -5.14 -5.63
C GLY A 255 -4.47 -6.48 -6.35
N LEU A 256 -5.54 -6.82 -7.11
CA LEU A 256 -5.68 -8.11 -7.78
C LEU A 256 -5.20 -8.11 -9.24
N GLY A 257 -4.26 -7.23 -9.56
CA GLY A 257 -3.55 -7.17 -10.83
C GLY A 257 -4.46 -7.18 -12.06
N ARG A 258 -4.34 -8.20 -12.90
CA ARG A 258 -5.07 -8.30 -14.17
C ARG A 258 -6.58 -8.47 -14.02
N ALA A 259 -7.05 -8.86 -12.84
CA ALA A 259 -8.49 -8.85 -12.55
C ALA A 259 -9.05 -7.44 -12.38
N ASN A 260 -8.19 -6.38 -12.35
CA ASN A 260 -8.59 -4.97 -12.31
C ASN A 260 -9.46 -4.62 -11.08
N HIS A 261 -9.23 -5.26 -9.96
CA HIS A 261 -9.95 -5.04 -8.72
C HIS A 261 -8.99 -4.81 -7.56
N VAL A 262 -9.48 -4.16 -6.53
CA VAL A 262 -8.88 -4.18 -5.20
C VAL A 262 -9.81 -4.92 -4.25
N ALA A 263 -9.25 -5.86 -3.48
CA ALA A 263 -9.97 -6.61 -2.46
C ALA A 263 -9.87 -5.90 -1.11
N PHE A 264 -11.00 -5.80 -0.42
CA PHE A 264 -11.15 -5.33 0.95
C PHE A 264 -11.31 -6.56 1.84
N ILE A 265 -10.42 -6.76 2.78
CA ILE A 265 -10.34 -7.96 3.58
C ILE A 265 -10.50 -7.61 5.06
N ASP A 266 -11.35 -8.32 5.77
CA ASP A 266 -11.39 -8.33 7.22
C ASP A 266 -10.27 -9.24 7.75
N VAL A 267 -9.33 -8.65 8.48
CA VAL A 267 -8.11 -9.36 8.92
C VAL A 267 -8.44 -10.45 9.94
N ALA A 268 -9.34 -10.19 10.88
CA ALA A 268 -9.66 -11.13 11.95
C ALA A 268 -10.34 -12.40 11.44
N SER A 269 -11.29 -12.25 10.53
CA SER A 269 -11.99 -13.40 9.92
C SER A 269 -11.30 -13.95 8.68
N ARG A 270 -10.30 -13.23 8.13
CA ARG A 270 -9.59 -13.56 6.89
C ARG A 270 -10.54 -13.74 5.68
N LYS A 271 -11.58 -12.91 5.62
CA LYS A 271 -12.58 -12.96 4.56
C LYS A 271 -12.54 -11.73 3.68
N VAL A 272 -12.71 -11.95 2.38
CA VAL A 272 -12.95 -10.86 1.44
C VAL A 272 -14.37 -10.32 1.66
N GLY A 273 -14.48 -9.05 2.05
CA GLY A 273 -15.74 -8.35 2.26
C GLY A 273 -16.25 -7.72 0.96
N SER A 274 -15.39 -7.01 0.25
CA SER A 274 -15.76 -6.29 -0.98
C SER A 274 -14.66 -6.37 -2.02
N LEU A 275 -15.08 -6.31 -3.29
CA LEU A 275 -14.21 -6.17 -4.46
C LEU A 275 -14.60 -4.88 -5.17
N VAL A 276 -13.65 -3.98 -5.39
CA VAL A 276 -13.87 -2.71 -6.07
C VAL A 276 -13.17 -2.72 -7.42
N LEU A 277 -13.91 -2.52 -8.49
CA LEU A 277 -13.36 -2.37 -9.83
C LEU A 277 -12.55 -1.08 -9.92
N VAL A 278 -11.34 -1.16 -10.45
CA VAL A 278 -10.39 -0.07 -10.62
C VAL A 278 -9.81 -0.07 -12.05
N GLY A 279 -8.74 0.66 -12.31
CA GLY A 279 -8.07 0.64 -13.60
C GLY A 279 -7.38 -0.68 -13.93
N LYS A 280 -6.76 -0.76 -15.12
CA LYS A 280 -6.15 -2.00 -15.61
C LYS A 280 -4.84 -2.30 -14.87
N ARG A 281 -4.70 -3.54 -14.41
CA ARG A 281 -3.55 -4.05 -13.65
C ARG A 281 -3.35 -3.28 -12.34
N ALA A 282 -4.28 -3.45 -11.39
CA ALA A 282 -4.17 -2.94 -10.02
C ALA A 282 -2.88 -3.45 -9.36
N TRP A 283 -1.84 -2.59 -9.33
CA TRP A 283 -0.47 -3.01 -9.01
C TRP A 283 -0.12 -2.73 -7.56
N ASN A 284 -0.24 -1.49 -7.12
CA ASN A 284 0.07 -1.09 -5.76
C ASN A 284 -1.09 -0.34 -5.11
N VAL A 285 -1.13 -0.34 -3.80
CA VAL A 285 -2.19 0.29 -3.01
C VAL A 285 -1.59 1.11 -1.87
N THR A 286 -2.14 2.30 -1.61
CA THR A 286 -1.67 3.20 -0.55
C THR A 286 -2.84 3.92 0.10
N LEU A 287 -2.91 3.90 1.44
CA LEU A 287 -3.89 4.64 2.23
C LEU A 287 -3.40 6.07 2.50
N ASP A 288 -4.31 7.04 2.53
CA ASP A 288 -4.04 8.34 3.13
C ASP A 288 -3.88 8.20 4.67
N LYS A 289 -3.35 9.23 5.32
CA LYS A 289 -3.14 9.23 6.78
C LYS A 289 -4.43 9.01 7.57
N ALA A 290 -5.53 9.57 7.09
CA ALA A 290 -6.86 9.39 7.69
C ALA A 290 -7.44 7.99 7.44
N GLN A 291 -6.85 7.21 6.52
CA GLN A 291 -7.31 5.90 6.07
C GLN A 291 -8.75 5.93 5.52
N ALA A 292 -9.15 7.08 5.03
CA ALA A 292 -10.45 7.32 4.42
C ALA A 292 -10.45 7.06 2.91
N ARG A 293 -9.29 7.23 2.27
CA ARG A 293 -9.09 6.98 0.84
C ARG A 293 -7.97 6.00 0.60
N LEU A 294 -8.23 5.07 -0.30
CA LEU A 294 -7.24 4.14 -0.84
C LEU A 294 -6.89 4.57 -2.28
N TYR A 295 -5.62 4.72 -2.56
CA TYR A 295 -5.09 5.04 -3.88
C TYR A 295 -4.56 3.77 -4.51
N VAL A 296 -5.14 3.35 -5.62
CA VAL A 296 -4.77 2.13 -6.35
C VAL A 296 -4.05 2.53 -7.63
N VAL A 297 -2.78 2.13 -7.73
CA VAL A 297 -1.94 2.40 -8.91
C VAL A 297 -2.22 1.32 -9.97
N ASN A 298 -2.60 1.75 -11.17
CA ASN A 298 -3.03 0.86 -12.26
C ASN A 298 -2.01 0.88 -13.41
N GLY A 299 -1.15 -0.14 -13.46
CA GLY A 299 0.05 -0.17 -14.31
C GLY A 299 -0.20 -0.33 -15.82
N LEU A 300 -1.45 -0.60 -16.26
CA LEU A 300 -1.78 -0.76 -17.70
C LEU A 300 -2.89 0.19 -18.19
N SER A 301 -3.39 1.06 -17.33
CA SER A 301 -4.30 2.15 -17.72
C SER A 301 -3.75 3.53 -17.45
N ASP A 302 -2.49 3.61 -16.96
CA ASP A 302 -1.75 4.84 -16.72
C ASP A 302 -2.51 5.82 -15.81
N ASP A 303 -3.14 5.28 -14.76
CA ASP A 303 -3.94 6.05 -13.82
C ASP A 303 -3.81 5.57 -12.36
N VAL A 304 -4.32 6.39 -11.46
CA VAL A 304 -4.55 6.05 -10.06
C VAL A 304 -6.04 6.11 -9.79
N THR A 305 -6.64 5.00 -9.38
CA THR A 305 -8.02 5.00 -8.90
C THR A 305 -8.05 5.35 -7.43
N VAL A 306 -8.80 6.39 -7.07
CA VAL A 306 -9.08 6.78 -5.70
C VAL A 306 -10.36 6.09 -5.24
N VAL A 307 -10.29 5.35 -4.14
CA VAL A 307 -11.38 4.55 -3.60
C VAL A 307 -11.76 5.06 -2.22
N ASP A 308 -13.06 5.30 -1.97
CA ASP A 308 -13.61 5.55 -0.63
C ASP A 308 -13.56 4.26 0.18
N VAL A 309 -12.86 4.31 1.31
CA VAL A 309 -12.61 3.13 2.14
C VAL A 309 -13.85 2.71 2.93
N ALA A 310 -14.69 3.67 3.34
CA ALA A 310 -15.91 3.39 4.10
C ALA A 310 -17.00 2.76 3.24
N GLY A 311 -17.22 3.30 2.06
CA GLY A 311 -18.23 2.84 1.11
C GLY A 311 -17.76 1.73 0.17
N ALA A 312 -16.46 1.36 0.20
CA ALA A 312 -15.84 0.43 -0.74
C ALA A 312 -16.21 0.77 -2.21
N LYS A 313 -15.99 2.02 -2.59
CA LYS A 313 -16.43 2.55 -3.90
C LYS A 313 -15.35 3.42 -4.55
N ALA A 314 -15.08 3.19 -5.84
CA ALA A 314 -14.23 4.08 -6.63
C ALA A 314 -14.86 5.47 -6.74
N ILE A 315 -14.07 6.51 -6.42
CA ILE A 315 -14.49 7.92 -6.45
C ILE A 315 -14.08 8.54 -7.78
N LYS A 316 -12.81 8.34 -8.17
CA LYS A 316 -12.18 9.01 -9.31
C LYS A 316 -11.01 8.20 -9.84
N SER A 317 -10.80 8.23 -11.16
CA SER A 317 -9.56 7.82 -11.80
C SER A 317 -8.79 9.08 -12.20
N VAL A 318 -7.51 9.14 -11.82
CA VAL A 318 -6.63 10.29 -12.09
C VAL A 318 -5.55 9.83 -13.06
N PRO A 319 -5.51 10.34 -14.29
CA PRO A 319 -4.44 10.02 -15.23
C PRO A 319 -3.07 10.45 -14.68
N VAL A 320 -2.07 9.60 -14.84
CA VAL A 320 -0.68 9.84 -14.39
C VAL A 320 0.31 9.48 -15.50
N GLY A 321 1.59 9.43 -15.19
CA GLY A 321 2.59 8.99 -16.16
C GLY A 321 2.46 7.50 -16.54
N ARG A 322 3.13 7.10 -17.62
CA ARG A 322 3.01 5.76 -18.22
C ARG A 322 3.64 4.68 -17.34
N VAL A 323 2.94 3.56 -17.25
CA VAL A 323 3.30 2.41 -16.41
C VAL A 323 3.60 2.86 -14.96
N PRO A 324 2.59 3.40 -14.26
CA PRO A 324 2.76 3.79 -12.88
C PRO A 324 2.98 2.55 -12.01
N TYR A 325 3.87 2.68 -11.01
CA TYR A 325 4.30 1.53 -10.20
C TYR A 325 3.98 1.66 -8.71
N GLY A 326 4.37 2.74 -8.08
CA GLY A 326 4.19 2.98 -6.66
C GLY A 326 3.69 4.38 -6.35
N LEU A 327 3.22 4.57 -5.11
CA LEU A 327 2.69 5.85 -4.66
C LEU A 327 3.04 6.08 -3.20
N VAL A 328 3.45 7.30 -2.86
CA VAL A 328 3.57 7.78 -1.48
C VAL A 328 2.80 9.08 -1.30
N ILE A 329 2.40 9.34 -0.05
CA ILE A 329 1.61 10.52 0.32
C ILE A 329 2.39 11.37 1.32
N VAL A 330 2.50 12.66 1.03
CA VAL A 330 3.07 13.68 1.92
C VAL A 330 1.93 14.59 2.38
N GLU A 331 1.60 14.50 3.67
CA GLU A 331 0.58 15.30 4.38
C GLU A 331 1.23 16.11 5.50
#